data_ab76a7d0857d7baf265d1c8ce06998f0
#
_entry.id   ab76a7d0857d7baf265d1c8ce06998f0
#
_cell.length_a   1.000
_cell.length_b   1.000
_cell.length_c   1.000
_cell.angle_alpha   90.00
_cell.angle_beta   90.00
_cell.angle_gamma   90.00
#
_symmetry.space_group_name_H-M   'P 1'
#
loop_
_entity.id
_entity.type
_entity.pdbx_description
1 polymer ?
#
loop_
_entity_poly.entity_id
_entity_poly.type
_entity_poly.pdbx_seq_one_letter_code
_entity_poly.pdbx_strand_id
1 'polypeptide(L)'
;MKFTEEQVISEISSIFSPSNQKNPRVLVGIGDDAAVVATDKHSVITTDMAIEDVHFKCEWSTAYQIGSKITVANLADVYAMGADPQYLVV
;
A
#
# COMPACT_ATOMS: atom_id res chain seq x y z
N MET A 1 16.71 -11.62 9.20
CA MET A 1 16.14 -12.57 8.22
C MET A 1 16.04 -11.87 6.88
N LYS A 2 16.50 -12.52 5.83
CA LYS A 2 16.48 -11.93 4.49
C LYS A 2 15.41 -12.59 3.65
N PHE A 3 14.55 -11.78 3.07
CA PHE A 3 13.56 -12.23 2.09
C PHE A 3 14.03 -11.86 0.68
N THR A 4 13.74 -12.70 -0.29
CA THR A 4 13.89 -12.32 -1.69
C THR A 4 12.73 -11.40 -2.10
N GLU A 5 12.93 -10.61 -3.13
CA GLU A 5 11.87 -9.78 -3.71
C GLU A 5 10.64 -10.62 -4.08
N GLU A 6 10.86 -11.78 -4.67
CA GLU A 6 9.78 -12.70 -5.07
C GLU A 6 8.98 -13.20 -3.87
N GLN A 7 9.64 -13.50 -2.75
CA GLN A 7 8.96 -13.92 -1.52
C GLN A 7 8.08 -12.80 -0.96
N VAL A 8 8.58 -11.57 -0.96
CA VAL A 8 7.81 -10.40 -0.49
C VAL A 8 6.60 -10.17 -1.38
N ILE A 9 6.76 -10.19 -2.70
CA ILE A 9 5.67 -10.02 -3.65
C ILE A 9 4.63 -11.13 -3.48
N SER A 10 5.06 -12.37 -3.29
CA SER A 10 4.17 -13.51 -3.06
C SER A 10 3.32 -13.33 -1.82
N GLU A 11 3.90 -12.88 -0.71
CA GLU A 11 3.17 -12.60 0.52
C GLU A 11 2.14 -11.48 0.34
N ILE A 12 2.54 -10.38 -0.27
CA ILE A 12 1.64 -9.26 -0.53
C ILE A 12 0.50 -9.71 -1.45
N SER A 13 0.80 -10.46 -2.48
CA SER A 13 -0.19 -10.98 -3.41
C SER A 13 -1.20 -11.89 -2.71
N SER A 14 -0.76 -12.78 -1.82
CA SER A 14 -1.65 -13.66 -1.08
C SER A 14 -2.64 -12.90 -0.18
N ILE A 15 -2.22 -11.77 0.35
CA ILE A 15 -3.07 -10.92 1.21
C ILE A 15 -4.11 -10.15 0.39
N PHE A 16 -3.71 -9.55 -0.72
CA PHE A 16 -4.54 -8.59 -1.44
C PHE A 16 -5.26 -9.15 -2.67
N SER A 17 -4.80 -10.26 -3.26
CA SER A 17 -5.42 -10.81 -4.47
C SER A 17 -6.91 -11.12 -4.31
N PRO A 18 -7.40 -11.67 -3.18
CA PRO A 18 -8.82 -11.90 -3.02
C PRO A 18 -9.65 -10.61 -3.10
N SER A 19 -9.16 -9.52 -2.51
CA SER A 19 -9.83 -8.22 -2.58
C SER A 19 -9.76 -7.62 -3.98
N ASN A 20 -8.59 -7.71 -4.63
CA ASN A 20 -8.38 -7.18 -5.97
C ASN A 20 -9.24 -7.89 -7.01
N GLN A 21 -9.40 -9.20 -6.91
CA GLN A 21 -10.25 -9.98 -7.82
C GLN A 21 -11.72 -9.61 -7.71
N LYS A 22 -12.17 -9.15 -6.55
CA LYS A 22 -13.54 -8.72 -6.31
C LYS A 22 -13.78 -7.26 -6.68
N ASN A 23 -12.74 -6.49 -6.92
CA ASN A 23 -12.84 -5.07 -7.23
C ASN A 23 -12.87 -4.87 -8.75
N PRO A 24 -14.01 -4.47 -9.35
CA PRO A 24 -14.11 -4.30 -10.80
C PRO A 24 -13.27 -3.14 -11.33
N ARG A 25 -12.81 -2.25 -10.46
CA ARG A 25 -11.94 -1.12 -10.86
C ARG A 25 -10.47 -1.51 -10.99
N VAL A 26 -10.06 -2.65 -10.44
CA VAL A 26 -8.71 -3.18 -10.63
C VAL A 26 -8.71 -4.04 -11.89
N LEU A 27 -8.17 -3.50 -12.97
CA LEU A 27 -8.13 -4.17 -14.27
C LEU A 27 -6.91 -5.07 -14.39
N VAL A 28 -5.75 -4.59 -13.93
CA VAL A 28 -4.52 -5.38 -13.79
C VAL A 28 -3.95 -5.10 -12.41
N GLY A 29 -3.91 -6.12 -11.57
CA GLY A 29 -3.40 -6.02 -10.21
C GLY A 29 -1.93 -6.43 -10.09
N ILE A 30 -1.60 -7.08 -8.97
CA ILE A 30 -0.23 -7.51 -8.67
C ILE A 30 0.20 -8.60 -9.65
N GLY A 31 1.45 -8.56 -10.07
CA GLY A 31 2.07 -9.62 -10.87
C GLY A 31 2.53 -9.19 -12.25
N ASP A 32 2.44 -7.90 -12.55
CA ASP A 32 2.91 -7.32 -13.79
C ASP A 32 3.81 -6.12 -13.50
N ASP A 33 4.32 -5.46 -14.54
CA ASP A 33 5.21 -4.29 -14.40
C ASP A 33 4.52 -3.10 -13.72
N ALA A 34 3.21 -3.01 -13.87
CA ALA A 34 2.39 -1.97 -13.27
C ALA A 34 0.98 -2.48 -13.03
N ALA A 35 0.22 -1.77 -12.22
CA ALA A 35 -1.20 -2.00 -12.07
C ALA A 35 -2.00 -1.10 -13.02
N VAL A 36 -3.16 -1.57 -13.43
CA VAL A 36 -4.13 -0.76 -14.20
C VAL A 36 -5.40 -0.70 -13.40
N VAL A 37 -5.83 0.51 -13.08
CA VAL A 37 -7.03 0.75 -12.28
C VAL A 37 -7.94 1.76 -13.00
N ALA A 38 -9.24 1.58 -12.85
CA ALA A 38 -10.21 2.55 -13.34
C ALA A 38 -10.38 3.66 -12.30
N THR A 39 -10.37 4.91 -12.74
CA THR A 39 -10.58 6.07 -11.89
C THR A 39 -11.67 6.97 -12.47
N ASP A 40 -12.24 7.83 -11.62
CA ASP A 40 -13.16 8.89 -12.03
C ASP A 40 -12.40 10.07 -12.66
N LYS A 41 -13.06 11.22 -12.82
CA LYS A 41 -12.47 12.40 -13.48
C LYS A 41 -11.22 12.93 -12.78
N HIS A 42 -11.21 12.88 -11.46
CA HIS A 42 -10.11 13.39 -10.65
C HIS A 42 -9.63 12.29 -9.71
N SER A 43 -8.31 12.21 -9.57
CA SER A 43 -7.66 11.29 -8.65
C SER A 43 -6.79 12.06 -7.68
N VAL A 44 -6.88 11.73 -6.39
CA VAL A 44 -5.96 12.23 -5.38
C VAL A 44 -4.90 11.15 -5.17
N ILE A 45 -3.67 11.52 -5.36
CA ILE A 45 -2.52 10.62 -5.23
C ILE A 45 -1.57 11.19 -4.21
N THR A 46 -1.17 10.38 -3.26
CA THR A 46 -0.15 10.72 -2.29
C THR A 46 0.89 9.62 -2.22
N THR A 47 2.08 9.98 -1.84
CA THR A 47 3.15 9.04 -1.55
C THR A 47 3.97 9.57 -0.41
N ASP A 48 4.48 8.68 0.43
CA ASP A 48 5.33 9.05 1.55
C ASP A 48 6.34 7.94 1.80
N MET A 49 7.45 8.32 2.38
CA MET A 49 8.55 7.42 2.74
C MET A 49 8.82 7.54 4.22
N ALA A 50 8.91 6.41 4.91
CA ALA A 50 9.35 6.36 6.29
C ALA A 50 10.79 5.80 6.35
N ILE A 51 11.64 6.50 7.09
CA ILE A 51 13.06 6.16 7.20
C ILE A 51 13.32 5.73 8.64
N GLU A 52 13.97 4.59 8.80
CA GLU A 52 14.38 4.09 10.11
C GLU A 52 15.28 5.12 10.83
N ASP A 53 15.11 5.21 12.15
CA ASP A 53 15.78 6.17 13.03
C ASP A 53 15.38 7.64 12.84
N VAL A 54 14.55 7.94 11.86
CA VAL A 54 13.95 9.27 11.66
C VAL A 54 12.45 9.24 12.00
N HIS A 55 11.71 8.34 11.38
CA HIS A 55 10.25 8.24 11.53
C HIS A 55 9.84 7.10 12.45
N PHE A 56 10.66 6.08 12.59
CA PHE A 56 10.41 4.92 13.44
C PHE A 56 11.73 4.28 13.86
N LYS A 57 11.65 3.40 14.85
CA LYS A 57 12.75 2.53 15.26
C LYS A 57 12.25 1.11 15.42
N CYS A 58 12.95 0.15 14.81
CA CYS A 58 12.62 -1.26 14.93
C CYS A 58 12.72 -1.78 16.37
N GLU A 59 13.52 -1.14 17.22
CA GLU A 59 13.63 -1.45 18.63
C GLU A 59 12.37 -1.10 19.43
N TRP A 60 11.59 -0.12 18.96
CA TRP A 60 10.44 0.40 19.68
C TRP A 60 9.10 -0.20 19.23
N SER A 61 9.06 -0.74 18.03
CA SER A 61 7.82 -1.18 17.43
C SER A 61 8.03 -2.45 16.61
N THR A 62 6.99 -3.27 16.55
CA THR A 62 7.00 -4.44 15.66
C THR A 62 6.85 -4.01 14.21
N ALA A 63 7.22 -4.90 13.29
CA ALA A 63 7.03 -4.66 11.85
C ALA A 63 5.56 -4.39 11.52
N TYR A 64 4.64 -5.09 12.16
CA TYR A 64 3.19 -4.87 12.00
C TYR A 64 2.79 -3.45 12.42
N GLN A 65 3.25 -3.00 13.58
CA GLN A 65 2.95 -1.65 14.08
C GLN A 65 3.51 -0.57 13.18
N ILE A 66 4.73 -0.75 12.68
CA ILE A 66 5.37 0.20 11.76
C ILE A 66 4.57 0.27 10.45
N GLY A 67 4.24 -0.86 9.85
CA GLY A 67 3.44 -0.92 8.63
C GLY A 67 2.06 -0.31 8.80
N SER A 68 1.38 -0.60 9.90
CA SER A 68 0.08 0.00 10.22
C SER A 68 0.16 1.52 10.34
N LYS A 69 1.17 2.04 11.02
CA LYS A 69 1.36 3.47 11.20
C LYS A 69 1.59 4.19 9.88
N ILE A 70 2.45 3.63 9.03
CA ILE A 70 2.76 4.23 7.73
C ILE A 70 1.52 4.21 6.82
N THR A 71 0.80 3.10 6.80
CA THR A 71 -0.43 2.97 6.00
C THR A 71 -1.48 3.98 6.45
N VAL A 72 -1.75 4.06 7.74
CA VAL A 72 -2.73 5.01 8.30
C VAL A 72 -2.34 6.46 8.00
N ALA A 73 -1.06 6.81 8.08
CA ALA A 73 -0.59 8.14 7.76
C ALA A 73 -0.87 8.52 6.30
N ASN A 74 -0.64 7.60 5.36
CA ASN A 74 -0.95 7.82 3.95
C ASN A 74 -2.45 7.92 3.70
N LEU A 75 -3.26 7.08 4.34
CA LEU A 75 -4.71 7.15 4.24
C LEU A 75 -5.24 8.48 4.79
N ALA A 76 -4.67 8.98 5.88
CA ALA A 76 -5.06 10.25 6.47
C ALA A 76 -4.86 11.42 5.51
N ASP A 77 -3.77 11.42 4.73
CA ASP A 77 -3.50 12.44 3.73
C ASP A 77 -4.58 12.44 2.62
N VAL A 78 -5.03 11.29 2.20
CA VAL A 78 -6.11 11.16 1.21
C VAL A 78 -7.44 11.68 1.78
N TYR A 79 -7.77 11.31 3.01
CA TYR A 79 -8.97 11.80 3.69
C TYR A 79 -8.93 13.32 3.89
N ALA A 80 -7.76 13.88 4.21
CA ALA A 80 -7.59 15.32 4.40
C ALA A 80 -7.90 16.11 3.11
N MET A 81 -7.74 15.49 1.95
CA MET A 81 -8.10 16.07 0.66
C MET A 81 -9.57 15.84 0.26
N GLY A 82 -10.37 15.25 1.15
CA GLY A 82 -11.78 14.99 0.89
C GLY A 82 -12.05 13.80 -0.03
N ALA A 83 -11.07 12.92 -0.19
CA ALA A 83 -11.18 11.74 -1.05
C ALA A 83 -11.29 10.45 -0.23
N ASP A 84 -11.83 9.42 -0.83
CA ASP A 84 -11.86 8.08 -0.27
C ASP A 84 -10.69 7.24 -0.80
N PRO A 85 -9.91 6.60 0.07
CA PRO A 85 -8.83 5.72 -0.38
C PRO A 85 -9.39 4.53 -1.18
N GLN A 86 -8.85 4.30 -2.36
CA GLN A 86 -9.29 3.23 -3.25
C GLN A 86 -8.19 2.21 -3.52
N TYR A 87 -6.95 2.66 -3.64
CA TYR A 87 -5.83 1.84 -4.04
C TYR A 87 -4.61 2.14 -3.18
N LEU A 88 -3.80 1.12 -2.97
CA LEU A 88 -2.54 1.21 -2.25
C LEU A 88 -1.44 0.60 -3.11
N VAL A 89 -0.32 1.32 -3.22
CA VAL A 89 0.91 0.84 -3.85
C VAL A 89 1.96 0.66 -2.75
N VAL A 90 2.54 -0.52 -2.71
CA VAL A 90 3.50 -0.90 -1.67
C VAL A 90 4.85 -1.23 -2.31
#